data_067ed61f96658353777dd76893b758ac
#
_entry.id   067ed61f96658353777dd76893b758ac
#
_cell.length_a   1.000
_cell.length_b   1.000
_cell.length_c   1.000
_cell.angle_alpha   90.00
_cell.angle_beta   90.00
_cell.angle_gamma   90.00
#
_symmetry.space_group_name_H-M   'P 1'
#
loop_
_entity.id
_entity.type
_entity.pdbx_description
1 polymer ?
#
loop_
_entity_poly.entity_id
_entity_poly.type
_entity_poly.pdbx_seq_one_letter_code
_entity_poly.pdbx_strand_id
1 'polypeptide(L)'
;MSMIAALADAVAAHVSAGSYGQPVTAVRMYQPAFTLEDLKDLRVSVVPRTVQMTPVTRDSLAIEYVIDVGVQKKLSAEGADAAIDELLVLVEAIADHLRFKRLEGFPDAAWVGISNEPVVSSEAIEQHRVFTSVLSVTYRERR
;
A
#
# COMPACT_ATOMS: atom_id res chain seq x y z
N MET A 1 -17.51 -13.65 4.78
CA MET A 1 -16.37 -12.75 5.01
C MET A 1 -15.45 -12.75 3.81
N SER A 2 -15.07 -11.57 3.35
CA SER A 2 -14.17 -11.47 2.19
C SER A 2 -12.71 -11.68 2.62
N MET A 3 -12.02 -12.63 1.99
CA MET A 3 -10.61 -12.92 2.28
C MET A 3 -9.72 -11.74 1.89
N ILE A 4 -9.93 -11.16 0.69
CA ILE A 4 -9.12 -10.02 0.24
C ILE A 4 -9.33 -8.78 1.14
N ALA A 5 -10.55 -8.55 1.59
CA ALA A 5 -10.83 -7.43 2.50
C ALA A 5 -10.17 -7.65 3.86
N ALA A 6 -10.24 -8.85 4.41
CA ALA A 6 -9.59 -9.19 5.67
C ALA A 6 -8.07 -9.09 5.56
N LEU A 7 -7.50 -9.53 4.43
CA LEU A 7 -6.07 -9.45 4.18
C LEU A 7 -5.63 -7.97 4.06
N ALA A 8 -6.45 -7.14 3.40
CA ALA A 8 -6.19 -5.70 3.31
C ALA A 8 -6.23 -5.03 4.69
N ASP A 9 -7.16 -5.42 5.56
CA ASP A 9 -7.20 -4.95 6.95
C ASP A 9 -5.92 -5.34 7.70
N ALA A 10 -5.42 -6.55 7.49
CA ALA A 10 -4.17 -7.01 8.11
C ALA A 10 -2.96 -6.22 7.59
N VAL A 11 -2.93 -5.89 6.29
CA VAL A 11 -1.89 -5.02 5.72
C VAL A 11 -1.95 -3.63 6.37
N ALA A 12 -3.15 -3.05 6.51
CA ALA A 12 -3.32 -1.74 7.13
C ALA A 12 -2.83 -1.76 8.58
N ALA A 13 -3.15 -2.80 9.35
CA ALA A 13 -2.68 -2.93 10.73
C ALA A 13 -1.16 -3.08 10.79
N HIS A 14 -0.57 -3.86 9.90
CA HIS A 14 0.88 -4.07 9.87
C HIS A 14 1.63 -2.78 9.51
N VAL A 15 1.15 -2.04 8.52
CA VAL A 15 1.72 -0.74 8.14
C VAL A 15 1.62 0.25 9.29
N SER A 16 0.46 0.33 9.94
CA SER A 16 0.24 1.25 11.06
C SER A 16 1.12 0.94 12.27
N ALA A 17 1.54 -0.31 12.44
CA ALA A 17 2.37 -0.74 13.56
C ALA A 17 3.87 -0.47 13.36
N GLY A 18 4.29 -0.06 12.17
CA GLY A 18 5.70 0.19 11.86
C GLY A 18 6.22 1.49 12.45
N SER A 19 7.55 1.58 12.54
CA SER A 19 8.24 2.80 13.00
C SER A 19 8.94 3.45 11.81
N TYR A 20 8.51 4.65 11.47
CA TYR A 20 8.99 5.36 10.27
C TYR A 20 9.55 6.76 10.57
N GLY A 21 9.79 7.06 11.84
CA GLY A 21 10.22 8.40 12.25
C GLY A 21 9.09 9.41 12.34
N GLN A 22 7.88 9.03 11.95
CA GLN A 22 6.66 9.83 12.09
C GLN A 22 5.46 8.88 12.21
N PRO A 23 4.34 9.35 12.80
CA PRO A 23 3.15 8.51 12.91
C PRO A 23 2.57 8.22 11.52
N VAL A 24 2.23 6.96 11.26
CA VAL A 24 1.57 6.53 10.03
C VAL A 24 0.36 5.71 10.42
N THR A 25 -0.81 6.14 9.94
CA THR A 25 -2.06 5.40 10.13
C THR A 25 -2.59 5.02 8.75
N ALA A 26 -2.61 3.72 8.46
CA ALA A 26 -3.14 3.20 7.21
C ALA A 26 -4.60 2.82 7.39
N VAL A 27 -5.43 3.17 6.42
CA VAL A 27 -6.87 2.91 6.43
C VAL A 27 -7.25 2.12 5.20
N ARG A 28 -7.99 1.03 5.39
CA ARG A 28 -8.50 0.26 4.26
C ARG A 28 -9.65 1.02 3.60
N MET A 29 -9.57 1.13 2.27
CA MET A 29 -10.58 1.79 1.43
C MET A 29 -10.76 0.98 0.15
N TYR A 30 -11.85 1.18 -0.57
CA TYR A 30 -12.03 0.57 -1.89
C TYR A 30 -11.57 1.49 -3.01
N GLN A 31 -11.54 2.78 -2.76
CA GLN A 31 -10.84 3.74 -3.61
C GLN A 31 -10.33 4.88 -2.73
N PRO A 32 -9.14 5.41 -3.03
CA PRO A 32 -8.63 6.55 -2.27
C PRO A 32 -9.54 7.76 -2.49
N ALA A 33 -10.24 8.18 -1.44
CA ALA A 33 -11.23 9.24 -1.53
C ALA A 33 -10.93 10.34 -0.49
N PHE A 34 -9.80 11.02 -0.67
CA PHE A 34 -9.40 12.12 0.20
C PHE A 34 -9.63 13.45 -0.50
N THR A 35 -10.14 14.42 0.24
CA THR A 35 -10.24 15.81 -0.23
C THR A 35 -8.85 16.46 -0.14
N LEU A 36 -8.66 17.60 -0.82
CA LEU A 36 -7.41 18.35 -0.71
C LEU A 36 -7.17 18.83 0.72
N GLU A 37 -8.23 19.08 1.47
CA GLU A 37 -8.15 19.44 2.89
C GLU A 37 -7.59 18.27 3.72
N ASP A 38 -8.04 17.03 3.47
CA ASP A 38 -7.55 15.84 4.14
C ASP A 38 -6.07 15.61 3.86
N LEU A 39 -5.61 15.95 2.66
CA LEU A 39 -4.24 15.70 2.20
C LEU A 39 -3.22 16.70 2.71
N LYS A 40 -3.63 17.70 3.50
CA LYS A 40 -2.69 18.54 4.24
C LYS A 40 -1.82 17.69 5.17
N ASP A 41 -2.40 16.61 5.69
CA ASP A 41 -1.70 15.61 6.47
C ASP A 41 -1.41 14.38 5.61
N LEU A 42 -0.39 13.65 5.99
CA LEU A 42 -0.05 12.39 5.33
C LEU A 42 -1.22 11.41 5.43
N ARG A 43 -1.63 10.84 4.30
CA ARG A 43 -2.66 9.81 4.24
C ARG A 43 -2.12 8.56 3.58
N VAL A 44 -2.34 7.43 4.23
CA VAL A 44 -1.97 6.12 3.70
C VAL A 44 -3.24 5.30 3.57
N SER A 45 -3.54 4.88 2.34
CA SER A 45 -4.70 4.04 2.04
C SER A 45 -4.26 2.64 1.67
N VAL A 46 -5.07 1.65 2.04
CA VAL A 46 -4.84 0.25 1.68
C VAL A 46 -6.06 -0.22 0.90
N VAL A 47 -5.86 -0.55 -0.36
CA VAL A 47 -6.95 -0.84 -1.30
C VAL A 47 -6.78 -2.24 -1.87
N PRO A 48 -7.76 -3.16 -1.67
CA PRO A 48 -7.71 -4.46 -2.34
C PRO A 48 -7.85 -4.25 -3.85
N ARG A 49 -6.93 -4.83 -4.61
CA ARG A 49 -6.85 -4.59 -6.05
C ARG A 49 -7.27 -5.77 -6.89
N THR A 50 -6.61 -6.93 -6.74
CA THR A 50 -6.91 -8.11 -7.54
C THR A 50 -6.83 -9.38 -6.74
N VAL A 51 -7.61 -10.36 -7.17
CA VAL A 51 -7.50 -11.75 -6.73
C VAL A 51 -7.38 -12.59 -7.99
N GLN A 52 -6.33 -13.40 -8.08
CA GLN A 52 -6.12 -14.29 -9.21
C GLN A 52 -5.98 -15.71 -8.72
N MET A 53 -6.79 -16.60 -9.27
CA MET A 53 -6.77 -18.02 -8.95
C MET A 53 -6.20 -18.79 -10.13
N THR A 54 -5.20 -19.63 -9.88
CA THR A 54 -4.54 -20.41 -10.92
C THR A 54 -4.43 -21.87 -10.47
N PRO A 55 -4.85 -22.85 -11.29
CA PRO A 55 -4.66 -24.24 -10.90
C PRO A 55 -3.18 -24.61 -10.85
N VAL A 56 -2.78 -25.32 -9.79
CA VAL A 56 -1.43 -25.84 -9.63
C VAL A 56 -1.41 -27.31 -9.96
N THR A 57 -2.39 -28.05 -9.43
CA THR A 57 -2.64 -29.46 -9.74
C THR A 57 -4.13 -29.65 -10.00
N ARG A 58 -4.55 -30.89 -10.28
CA ARG A 58 -5.97 -31.21 -10.47
C ARG A 58 -6.84 -30.77 -9.29
N ASP A 59 -6.31 -30.88 -8.06
CA ASP A 59 -7.07 -30.70 -6.83
C ASP A 59 -6.61 -29.47 -6.01
N SER A 60 -5.65 -28.70 -6.51
CA SER A 60 -5.14 -27.55 -5.76
C SER A 60 -5.00 -26.32 -6.63
N LEU A 61 -5.17 -25.16 -6.01
CA LEU A 61 -4.96 -23.86 -6.67
C LEU A 61 -3.97 -23.00 -5.90
N ALA A 62 -3.37 -22.06 -6.64
CA ALA A 62 -2.67 -20.92 -6.05
C ALA A 62 -3.57 -19.69 -6.18
N ILE A 63 -3.71 -18.95 -5.10
CA ILE A 63 -4.47 -17.69 -5.09
C ILE A 63 -3.49 -16.57 -4.80
N GLU A 64 -3.45 -15.59 -5.69
CA GLU A 64 -2.63 -14.39 -5.49
C GLU A 64 -3.53 -13.21 -5.20
N TYR A 65 -3.21 -12.51 -4.11
CA TYR A 65 -3.90 -11.31 -3.68
C TYR A 65 -2.98 -10.12 -3.86
N VAL A 66 -3.43 -9.12 -4.61
CA VAL A 66 -2.67 -7.87 -4.79
C VAL A 66 -3.40 -6.76 -4.05
N ILE A 67 -2.66 -6.09 -3.17
CA ILE A 67 -3.17 -5.01 -2.34
C ILE A 67 -2.30 -3.79 -2.57
N ASP A 68 -2.94 -2.66 -2.89
CA ASP A 68 -2.25 -1.40 -3.12
C ASP A 68 -2.18 -0.59 -1.82
N VAL A 69 -0.97 -0.13 -1.51
CA VAL A 69 -0.73 0.81 -0.41
C VAL A 69 -0.40 2.15 -1.05
N GLY A 70 -1.32 3.10 -0.94
CA GLY A 70 -1.17 4.44 -1.50
C GLY A 70 -0.70 5.42 -0.44
N VAL A 71 0.33 6.20 -0.76
CA VAL A 71 0.85 7.25 0.11
C VAL A 71 0.60 8.58 -0.57
N GLN A 72 -0.16 9.46 0.08
CA GLN A 72 -0.53 10.75 -0.47
C GLN A 72 -0.33 11.88 0.53
N LYS A 73 0.16 13.00 0.04
CA LYS A 73 0.29 14.23 0.81
C LYS A 73 0.35 15.43 -0.11
N LYS A 74 -0.32 16.51 0.27
CA LYS A 74 -0.28 17.77 -0.46
C LYS A 74 1.12 18.40 -0.34
N LEU A 75 1.63 18.91 -1.45
CA LEU A 75 2.94 19.57 -1.51
C LEU A 75 2.76 21.09 -1.45
N SER A 76 3.66 21.75 -0.73
CA SER A 76 3.71 23.22 -0.72
C SER A 76 4.36 23.71 -2.02
N ALA A 77 4.14 25.00 -2.35
CA ALA A 77 4.71 25.60 -3.55
C ALA A 77 6.23 25.69 -3.48
N GLU A 78 6.79 25.84 -2.27
CA GLU A 78 8.23 25.93 -2.04
C GLU A 78 8.76 24.64 -1.39
N GLY A 79 9.97 24.22 -1.79
CA GLY A 79 10.60 23.03 -1.21
C GLY A 79 9.95 21.71 -1.59
N ALA A 80 9.20 21.67 -2.70
CA ALA A 80 8.50 20.47 -3.13
C ALA A 80 9.46 19.29 -3.38
N ASP A 81 10.60 19.53 -4.01
CA ASP A 81 11.56 18.44 -4.29
C ASP A 81 12.11 17.82 -3.01
N ALA A 82 12.44 18.63 -2.02
CA ALA A 82 12.91 18.12 -0.74
C ALA A 82 11.82 17.35 0.00
N ALA A 83 10.56 17.81 -0.07
CA ALA A 83 9.43 17.11 0.51
C ALA A 83 9.17 15.78 -0.20
N ILE A 84 9.29 15.73 -1.51
CA ILE A 84 9.17 14.48 -2.28
C ILE A 84 10.26 13.49 -1.87
N ASP A 85 11.50 13.94 -1.74
CA ASP A 85 12.61 13.08 -1.32
C ASP A 85 12.34 12.46 0.06
N GLU A 86 11.84 13.24 1.00
CA GLU A 86 11.47 12.74 2.34
C GLU A 86 10.32 11.73 2.28
N LEU A 87 9.33 11.99 1.45
CA LEU A 87 8.19 11.08 1.29
C LEU A 87 8.60 9.78 0.60
N LEU A 88 9.56 9.82 -0.33
CA LEU A 88 10.11 8.62 -0.94
C LEU A 88 10.86 7.75 0.08
N VAL A 89 11.57 8.36 1.00
CA VAL A 89 12.21 7.63 2.11
C VAL A 89 11.15 6.92 2.94
N LEU A 90 10.03 7.58 3.22
CA LEU A 90 8.91 6.97 3.95
C LEU A 90 8.31 5.79 3.18
N VAL A 91 8.09 5.94 1.87
CA VAL A 91 7.54 4.86 1.02
C VAL A 91 8.47 3.66 1.03
N GLU A 92 9.77 3.88 0.91
CA GLU A 92 10.76 2.80 0.97
C GLU A 92 10.77 2.12 2.34
N ALA A 93 10.61 2.88 3.42
CA ALA A 93 10.54 2.32 4.77
C ALA A 93 9.28 1.46 4.97
N ILE A 94 8.16 1.88 4.39
CA ILE A 94 6.92 1.07 4.42
C ILE A 94 7.13 -0.24 3.64
N ALA A 95 7.75 -0.17 2.46
CA ALA A 95 8.06 -1.36 1.68
C ALA A 95 8.98 -2.31 2.44
N ASP A 96 10.01 -1.79 3.09
CA ASP A 96 10.92 -2.59 3.91
C ASP A 96 10.21 -3.25 5.09
N HIS A 97 9.24 -2.57 5.68
CA HIS A 97 8.47 -3.13 6.80
C HIS A 97 7.54 -4.26 6.33
N LEU A 98 7.07 -4.22 5.09
CA LEU A 98 6.19 -5.25 4.51
C LEU A 98 6.93 -6.45 3.94
N ARG A 99 8.15 -6.27 3.44
CA ARG A 99 8.87 -7.33 2.74
C ARG A 99 9.16 -8.54 3.62
N PHE A 100 9.02 -9.72 3.03
CA PHE A 100 9.27 -11.02 3.67
C PHE A 100 8.44 -11.29 4.93
N LYS A 101 7.44 -10.45 5.24
CA LYS A 101 6.63 -10.60 6.44
C LYS A 101 5.31 -11.31 6.13
N ARG A 102 4.94 -12.21 7.02
CA ARG A 102 3.60 -12.77 7.04
C ARG A 102 2.73 -11.85 7.88
N LEU A 103 1.48 -11.72 7.47
CA LEU A 103 0.53 -10.90 8.19
C LEU A 103 -0.06 -11.68 9.36
N GLU A 104 -0.30 -11.01 10.47
CA GLU A 104 -0.94 -11.61 11.64
C GLU A 104 -2.34 -12.11 11.28
N GLY A 105 -2.62 -13.36 11.66
CA GLY A 105 -3.89 -14.00 11.33
C GLY A 105 -3.92 -14.69 9.97
N PHE A 106 -2.86 -14.58 9.16
CA PHE A 106 -2.78 -15.15 7.81
C PHE A 106 -1.49 -15.94 7.61
N PRO A 107 -1.28 -17.02 8.40
CA PRO A 107 -0.02 -17.77 8.32
C PRO A 107 0.20 -18.48 6.98
N ASP A 108 -0.88 -18.74 6.22
CA ASP A 108 -0.80 -19.46 4.96
C ASP A 108 -0.62 -18.51 3.75
N ALA A 109 -0.73 -17.21 3.97
CA ALA A 109 -0.53 -16.22 2.91
C ALA A 109 0.94 -15.77 2.91
N ALA A 110 1.71 -16.29 1.96
CA ALA A 110 3.12 -15.96 1.84
C ALA A 110 3.32 -14.67 1.05
N TRP A 111 4.23 -13.82 1.52
CA TRP A 111 4.62 -12.63 0.76
C TRP A 111 5.34 -13.06 -0.52
N VAL A 112 4.96 -12.48 -1.65
CA VAL A 112 5.53 -12.78 -2.97
C VAL A 112 6.42 -11.65 -3.46
N GLY A 113 5.97 -10.42 -3.35
CA GLY A 113 6.74 -9.28 -3.83
C GLY A 113 6.02 -7.96 -3.64
N ILE A 114 6.74 -6.89 -3.91
CA ILE A 114 6.23 -5.52 -3.90
C ILE A 114 6.73 -4.83 -5.16
N SER A 115 5.84 -4.07 -5.81
CA SER A 115 6.22 -3.14 -6.85
C SER A 115 5.79 -1.74 -6.46
N ASN A 116 6.55 -0.73 -6.87
CA ASN A 116 6.23 0.67 -6.62
C ASN A 116 5.97 1.37 -7.95
N GLU A 117 4.70 1.49 -8.32
CA GLU A 117 4.29 2.07 -9.59
C GLU A 117 2.93 2.77 -9.44
N PRO A 118 2.85 4.09 -9.64
CA PRO A 118 3.99 4.97 -9.88
C PRO A 118 4.81 5.20 -8.61
N VAL A 119 6.09 5.47 -8.79
CA VAL A 119 6.93 5.93 -7.67
C VAL A 119 6.46 7.32 -7.23
N VAL A 120 6.24 8.21 -8.20
CA VAL A 120 5.62 9.51 -8.02
C VAL A 120 4.69 9.76 -9.20
N SER A 121 3.43 10.09 -8.93
CA SER A 121 2.49 10.43 -9.99
C SER A 121 2.71 11.88 -10.42
N SER A 122 3.27 12.09 -11.59
CA SER A 122 3.47 13.42 -12.16
C SER A 122 2.14 14.11 -12.44
N GLU A 123 1.12 13.36 -12.85
CA GLU A 123 -0.22 13.89 -13.09
C GLU A 123 -0.85 14.47 -11.80
N ALA A 124 -0.72 13.77 -10.68
CA ALA A 124 -1.24 14.24 -9.40
C ALA A 124 -0.55 15.54 -8.95
N ILE A 125 0.77 15.65 -9.19
CA ILE A 125 1.51 16.88 -8.89
C ILE A 125 1.07 18.03 -9.79
N GLU A 126 0.95 17.77 -11.09
CA GLU A 126 0.57 18.80 -12.06
C GLU A 126 -0.84 19.33 -11.82
N GLN A 127 -1.80 18.46 -11.56
CA GLN A 127 -3.21 18.84 -11.41
C GLN A 127 -3.56 19.36 -10.02
N HIS A 128 -2.98 18.79 -8.98
CA HIS A 128 -3.42 19.04 -7.60
C HIS A 128 -2.31 19.35 -6.61
N ARG A 129 -1.06 19.37 -7.03
CA ARG A 129 0.09 19.53 -6.14
C ARG A 129 0.11 18.47 -5.02
N VAL A 130 -0.26 17.25 -5.34
CA VAL A 130 -0.34 16.14 -4.41
C VAL A 130 0.74 15.10 -4.75
N PHE A 131 1.55 14.73 -3.75
CA PHE A 131 2.42 13.58 -3.85
C PHE A 131 1.54 12.31 -3.79
N THR A 132 1.71 11.43 -4.74
CA THR A 132 1.03 10.13 -4.77
C THR A 132 2.01 9.06 -5.19
N SER A 133 2.20 8.06 -4.33
CA SER A 133 3.03 6.89 -4.61
C SER A 133 2.24 5.64 -4.26
N VAL A 134 2.36 4.59 -5.06
CA VAL A 134 1.61 3.35 -4.86
C VAL A 134 2.58 2.17 -4.75
N LEU A 135 2.44 1.42 -3.66
CA LEU A 135 3.09 0.13 -3.48
C LEU A 135 2.04 -0.96 -3.72
N SER A 136 2.32 -1.87 -4.64
CA SER A 136 1.46 -3.04 -4.86
C SER A 136 2.14 -4.25 -4.24
N VAL A 137 1.55 -4.77 -3.17
CA VAL A 137 2.08 -5.92 -2.45
C VAL A 137 1.27 -7.17 -2.80
N THR A 138 1.97 -8.26 -3.05
CA THR A 138 1.35 -9.52 -3.47
C THR A 138 1.59 -10.61 -2.42
N TYR A 139 0.51 -11.30 -2.06
CA TYR A 139 0.53 -12.47 -1.20
C TYR A 139 -0.03 -13.67 -1.94
N ARG A 140 0.51 -14.85 -1.66
CA ARG A 140 0.07 -16.10 -2.30
C ARG A 140 -0.32 -17.12 -1.25
N GLU A 141 -1.42 -17.80 -1.50
CA GLU A 141 -1.93 -18.88 -0.68
C GLU A 141 -2.20 -20.10 -1.57
N ARG A 142 -2.00 -21.30 -1.04
CA ARG A 142 -2.38 -22.53 -1.74
C ARG A 142 -3.59 -23.18 -1.06
N ARG A 143 -4.49 -23.67 -1.86
CA ARG A 143 -5.68 -24.40 -1.40
C ARG A 143 -5.86 -25.70 -2.13
#